data_4130d19fbf2317d05f97010cc662cedf
#
_entry.id   4130d19fbf2317d05f97010cc662cedf
#
_cell.length_a   1.000
_cell.length_b   1.000
_cell.length_c   1.000
_cell.angle_alpha   90.00
_cell.angle_beta   90.00
_cell.angle_gamma   90.00
#
_symmetry.space_group_name_H-M   'P 1'
#
loop_
_entity.id
_entity.type
_entity.pdbx_description
1 polymer ?
#
loop_
_entity_poly.entity_id
_entity_poly.type
_entity_poly.pdbx_seq_one_letter_code
_entity_poly.pdbx_strand_id
1 'polypeptide(L)'
;MGDTRYAIYYVPAPGALADFGAAWLGWDPVQGVAVPHPALPGLPVPVDEITATPRKYGLHATLKPPFRLRQGQTEGALAEAVEAFAARTAPVLLEGLGLSRLGRFLALTPEGD
;
A
#
# COMPACT_ATOMS: atom_id res chain seq x y z
N MET A 1 22.24 -1.41 -13.15
CA MET A 1 21.41 -0.52 -13.95
C MET A 1 20.10 -1.16 -14.36
N GLY A 2 20.10 -2.29 -15.02
CA GLY A 2 18.88 -2.91 -15.50
C GLY A 2 18.02 -3.63 -14.46
N ASP A 3 18.48 -3.69 -13.22
CA ASP A 3 17.83 -4.51 -12.22
C ASP A 3 16.82 -3.75 -11.36
N THR A 4 16.78 -2.42 -11.47
CA THR A 4 15.82 -1.64 -10.70
C THR A 4 14.42 -1.90 -11.22
N ARG A 5 13.53 -2.24 -10.29
CA ARG A 5 12.12 -2.45 -10.61
C ARG A 5 11.28 -1.40 -9.93
N TYR A 6 10.15 -1.11 -10.55
CA TYR A 6 9.20 -0.11 -10.07
C TYR A 6 7.82 -0.76 -9.95
N ALA A 7 7.02 -0.22 -9.07
CA ALA A 7 5.62 -0.60 -8.97
C ALA A 7 4.82 0.67 -8.70
N ILE A 8 3.55 0.66 -9.05
CA ILE A 8 2.69 1.81 -8.81
C ILE A 8 1.67 1.42 -7.76
N TYR A 9 1.71 2.10 -6.63
CA TYR A 9 0.85 1.83 -5.49
C TYR A 9 -0.04 3.03 -5.18
N TYR A 10 -1.27 2.76 -4.80
CA TYR A 10 -2.06 3.73 -4.08
C TYR A 10 -1.73 3.60 -2.59
N VAL A 11 -1.41 4.72 -1.98
CA VAL A 11 -1.15 4.76 -0.53
C VAL A 11 -2.13 5.78 0.07
N PRO A 12 -2.84 5.44 1.15
CA PRO A 12 -3.79 6.38 1.73
C PRO A 12 -3.15 7.71 2.09
N ALA A 13 -3.86 8.80 1.80
CA ALA A 13 -3.43 10.14 2.21
C ALA A 13 -3.37 10.23 3.74
N PRO A 14 -2.63 11.20 4.29
CA PRO A 14 -2.60 11.39 5.75
C PRO A 14 -4.00 11.45 6.33
N GLY A 15 -4.23 10.68 7.39
CA GLY A 15 -5.55 10.59 8.03
C GLY A 15 -5.71 9.28 8.78
N ALA A 16 -6.93 9.00 9.19
CA ALA A 16 -7.24 7.86 10.06
C ALA A 16 -6.87 6.52 9.43
N LEU A 17 -7.14 6.33 8.14
CA LEU A 17 -6.83 5.06 7.48
C LEU A 17 -5.32 4.84 7.39
N ALA A 18 -4.58 5.89 7.01
CA ALA A 18 -3.12 5.80 6.93
C ALA A 18 -2.52 5.51 8.31
N ASP A 19 -3.01 6.19 9.34
CA ASP A 19 -2.53 6.00 10.71
C ASP A 19 -2.83 4.59 11.22
N PHE A 20 -4.03 4.09 10.95
CA PHE A 20 -4.39 2.73 11.33
C PHE A 20 -3.49 1.72 10.62
N GLY A 21 -3.30 1.88 9.31
CA GLY A 21 -2.48 0.96 8.54
C GLY A 21 -1.04 0.92 9.01
N ALA A 22 -0.48 2.10 9.30
CA ALA A 22 0.90 2.18 9.80
C ALA A 22 1.04 1.51 11.17
N ALA A 23 0.10 1.75 12.07
CA ALA A 23 0.13 1.15 13.42
C ALA A 23 -0.10 -0.36 13.36
N TRP A 24 -1.08 -0.81 12.59
CA TRP A 24 -1.38 -2.24 12.49
C TRP A 24 -0.21 -3.02 11.89
N LEU A 25 0.36 -2.52 10.78
CA LEU A 25 1.46 -3.21 10.12
C LEU A 25 2.81 -2.95 10.78
N GLY A 26 2.93 -1.85 11.53
CA GLY A 26 4.19 -1.48 12.16
C GLY A 26 5.14 -0.73 11.24
N TRP A 27 4.63 -0.16 10.16
CA TRP A 27 5.47 0.52 9.16
C TRP A 27 4.71 1.62 8.45
N ASP A 28 5.32 2.81 8.39
CA ASP A 28 4.81 3.94 7.62
C ASP A 28 5.55 3.98 6.29
N PRO A 29 4.89 3.63 5.17
CA PRO A 29 5.56 3.55 3.88
C PRO A 29 5.90 4.92 3.28
N VAL A 30 5.23 5.98 3.72
CA VAL A 30 5.49 7.33 3.21
C VAL A 30 6.76 7.88 3.82
N GLN A 31 6.91 7.76 5.15
CA GLN A 31 8.07 8.26 5.84
C GLN A 31 9.21 7.25 5.92
N GLY A 32 8.92 5.99 5.64
CA GLY A 32 9.92 4.94 5.68
C GLY A 32 10.43 4.65 7.07
N VAL A 33 9.55 4.63 8.07
CA VAL A 33 9.91 4.41 9.45
C VAL A 33 9.00 3.38 10.10
N ALA A 34 9.55 2.70 11.12
CA ALA A 34 8.76 1.77 11.93
C ALA A 34 7.81 2.54 12.83
N VAL A 35 6.65 1.95 13.08
CA VAL A 35 5.61 2.50 13.94
C VAL A 35 5.25 1.44 14.98
N PRO A 36 5.08 1.80 16.26
CA PRO A 36 4.68 0.83 17.27
C PRO A 36 3.33 0.19 16.94
N HIS A 37 3.26 -1.13 17.15
CA HIS A 37 2.01 -1.86 16.99
C HIS A 37 1.05 -1.54 18.14
N PRO A 38 -0.28 -1.70 17.91
CA PRO A 38 -1.22 -1.57 19.00
C PRO A 38 -1.06 -2.71 20.02
N ALA A 39 -1.36 -2.44 21.26
CA ALA A 39 -1.37 -3.46 22.30
C ALA A 39 -2.71 -4.19 22.24
N LEU A 40 -2.70 -5.43 21.77
CA LEU A 40 -3.91 -6.23 21.60
C LEU A 40 -3.78 -7.52 22.40
N PRO A 41 -4.31 -7.55 23.63
CA PRO A 41 -4.29 -8.77 24.45
C PRO A 41 -5.25 -9.82 23.87
N GLY A 42 -4.93 -11.08 24.09
CA GLY A 42 -5.81 -12.17 23.68
C GLY A 42 -5.60 -12.72 22.29
N LEU A 43 -4.68 -12.17 21.52
CA LEU A 43 -4.33 -12.73 20.22
C LEU A 43 -3.52 -14.02 20.40
N PRO A 44 -3.79 -15.06 19.59
CA PRO A 44 -3.04 -16.31 19.68
C PRO A 44 -1.58 -16.15 19.26
N VAL A 45 -1.29 -15.13 18.43
CA VAL A 45 0.05 -14.85 17.91
C VAL A 45 0.25 -13.33 18.00
N PRO A 46 1.43 -12.85 18.40
CA PRO A 46 1.69 -11.41 18.48
C PRO A 46 1.48 -10.69 17.16
N VAL A 47 1.04 -9.44 17.22
CA VAL A 47 0.75 -8.63 16.02
C VAL A 47 1.97 -8.54 15.11
N ASP A 48 3.17 -8.37 15.68
CA ASP A 48 4.40 -8.24 14.90
C ASP A 48 4.70 -9.49 14.07
N GLU A 49 4.25 -10.66 14.51
CA GLU A 49 4.45 -11.89 13.76
C GLU A 49 3.43 -12.02 12.62
N ILE A 50 2.15 -11.74 12.89
CA ILE A 50 1.12 -11.90 11.85
C ILE A 50 1.19 -10.82 10.78
N THR A 51 1.90 -9.72 11.02
CA THR A 51 2.04 -8.63 10.06
C THR A 51 3.43 -8.57 9.42
N ALA A 52 4.31 -9.55 9.70
CA ALA A 52 5.70 -9.49 9.24
C ALA A 52 5.84 -9.35 7.73
N THR A 53 5.08 -10.12 6.96
CA THR A 53 5.17 -10.08 5.51
C THR A 53 4.63 -8.78 4.92
N PRO A 54 3.39 -8.35 5.22
CA PRO A 54 2.86 -7.11 4.65
C PRO A 54 3.54 -5.85 5.17
N ARG A 55 4.24 -5.93 6.32
CA ARG A 55 4.96 -4.79 6.89
C ARG A 55 5.99 -4.22 5.93
N LYS A 56 6.59 -5.06 5.09
CA LYS A 56 7.62 -4.64 4.14
C LYS A 56 7.13 -3.55 3.20
N TYR A 57 5.85 -3.55 2.89
CA TYR A 57 5.28 -2.65 1.89
C TYR A 57 4.36 -1.59 2.49
N GLY A 58 3.87 -1.81 3.70
CA GLY A 58 2.87 -0.94 4.30
C GLY A 58 1.48 -1.16 3.72
N LEU A 59 0.51 -0.41 4.20
CA LEU A 59 -0.86 -0.47 3.69
C LEU A 59 -0.92 0.20 2.33
N HIS A 60 -1.31 -0.55 1.31
CA HIS A 60 -1.33 -0.03 -0.07
C HIS A 60 -2.26 -0.85 -0.94
N ALA A 61 -2.59 -0.30 -2.10
CA ALA A 61 -3.25 -1.04 -3.17
C ALA A 61 -2.34 -0.99 -4.40
N THR A 62 -2.04 -2.17 -4.95
CA THR A 62 -1.16 -2.24 -6.12
C THR A 62 -1.95 -1.89 -7.38
N LEU A 63 -1.57 -0.82 -8.04
CA LEU A 63 -2.14 -0.41 -9.31
C LEU A 63 -1.39 -1.03 -10.48
N LYS A 64 -0.07 -1.13 -10.34
CA LYS A 64 0.78 -1.78 -11.34
C LYS A 64 1.83 -2.62 -10.62
N PRO A 65 1.85 -3.95 -10.82
CA PRO A 65 2.86 -4.79 -10.18
C PRO A 65 4.25 -4.49 -10.69
N PRO A 66 5.29 -5.00 -10.03
CA PRO A 66 6.67 -4.65 -10.36
C PRO A 66 7.01 -4.85 -11.83
N PHE A 67 7.72 -3.86 -12.39
CA PHE A 67 8.14 -3.85 -13.79
C PHE A 67 9.46 -3.12 -13.91
N ARG A 68 10.11 -3.29 -15.07
CA ARG A 68 11.33 -2.56 -15.40
C ARG A 68 11.02 -1.51 -16.45
N LEU A 69 11.74 -0.40 -16.37
CA LEU A 69 11.60 0.66 -17.36
C LEU A 69 12.18 0.20 -18.70
N ARG A 70 11.55 0.65 -19.78
CA ARG A 70 12.10 0.45 -21.11
C ARG A 70 13.44 1.16 -21.19
N GLN A 71 14.37 0.60 -21.95
CA GLN A 71 15.66 1.21 -22.18
C GLN A 71 15.51 2.65 -22.66
N GLY A 72 16.26 3.57 -22.07
CA GLY A 72 16.19 4.98 -22.39
C GLY A 72 15.21 5.76 -21.56
N GLN A 73 14.37 5.10 -20.76
CA GLN A 73 13.43 5.79 -19.88
C GLN A 73 14.04 5.97 -18.49
N THR A 74 13.56 6.99 -17.77
CA THR A 74 14.08 7.37 -16.46
C THR A 74 12.98 7.32 -15.42
N GLU A 75 13.38 7.28 -14.15
CA GLU A 75 12.45 7.37 -13.05
C GLU A 75 11.65 8.68 -13.10
N GLY A 76 12.31 9.79 -13.45
CA GLY A 76 11.63 11.08 -13.60
C GLY A 76 10.55 11.04 -14.66
N ALA A 77 10.82 10.39 -15.79
CA ALA A 77 9.81 10.25 -16.85
C ALA A 77 8.63 9.40 -16.39
N LEU A 78 8.89 8.35 -15.60
CA LEU A 78 7.82 7.54 -15.03
C LEU A 78 6.96 8.38 -14.08
N ALA A 79 7.58 9.15 -13.20
CA ALA A 79 6.85 9.98 -12.26
C ALA A 79 5.96 11.01 -12.98
N GLU A 80 6.50 11.64 -14.03
CA GLU A 80 5.73 12.58 -14.84
C GLU A 80 4.55 11.91 -15.53
N ALA A 81 4.74 10.71 -16.05
CA ALA A 81 3.68 9.98 -16.73
C ALA A 81 2.55 9.62 -15.75
N VAL A 82 2.89 9.18 -14.56
CA VAL A 82 1.90 8.85 -13.53
C VAL A 82 1.13 10.11 -13.12
N GLU A 83 1.82 11.21 -12.92
CA GLU A 83 1.20 12.47 -12.55
C GLU A 83 0.25 12.97 -13.64
N ALA A 84 0.67 12.91 -14.90
CA ALA A 84 -0.17 13.31 -16.02
C ALA A 84 -1.41 12.43 -16.16
N PHE A 85 -1.24 11.13 -15.96
CA PHE A 85 -2.37 10.20 -15.99
C PHE A 85 -3.37 10.51 -14.88
N ALA A 86 -2.87 10.74 -13.67
CA ALA A 86 -3.72 11.04 -12.53
C ALA A 86 -4.48 12.35 -12.74
N ALA A 87 -3.81 13.36 -13.34
CA ALA A 87 -4.43 14.66 -13.57
C ALA A 87 -5.62 14.61 -14.53
N ARG A 88 -5.60 13.67 -15.48
CA ARG A 88 -6.69 13.53 -16.46
C ARG A 88 -7.67 12.41 -16.14
N THR A 89 -7.52 11.76 -15.01
CA THR A 89 -8.37 10.65 -14.62
C THR A 89 -9.29 11.10 -13.49
N ALA A 90 -10.59 10.85 -13.66
CA ALA A 90 -11.57 11.22 -12.65
C ALA A 90 -11.35 10.41 -11.37
N PRO A 91 -11.55 11.02 -10.20
CA PRO A 91 -11.46 10.28 -8.95
C PRO A 91 -12.46 9.13 -8.91
N VAL A 92 -12.06 8.02 -8.30
CA VAL A 92 -12.94 6.89 -8.07
C VAL A 92 -13.46 6.99 -6.65
N LEU A 93 -14.79 7.00 -6.50
CA LEU A 93 -15.41 7.05 -5.18
C LEU A 93 -15.78 5.64 -4.76
N LEU A 94 -15.32 5.24 -3.59
CA LEU A 94 -15.70 3.98 -2.99
C LEU A 94 -16.71 4.23 -1.87
N GLU A 95 -17.70 3.35 -1.77
CA GLU A 95 -18.69 3.48 -0.72
C GLU A 95 -18.13 3.17 0.68
N GLY A 96 -17.06 2.41 0.71
CA GLY A 96 -16.38 2.05 1.94
C GLY A 96 -15.44 0.91 1.69
N LEU A 97 -14.80 0.45 2.76
CA LEU A 97 -13.90 -0.70 2.72
C LEU A 97 -14.39 -1.74 3.70
N GLY A 98 -14.40 -2.98 3.29
CA GLY A 98 -14.75 -4.11 4.14
C GLY A 98 -13.59 -5.05 4.28
N LEU A 99 -13.56 -5.80 5.38
CA LEU A 99 -12.53 -6.80 5.60
C LEU A 99 -12.89 -8.07 4.85
N SER A 100 -11.99 -8.54 4.01
CA SER A 100 -12.20 -9.75 3.21
C SER A 100 -11.02 -10.69 3.35
N ARG A 101 -11.33 -11.97 3.26
CA ARG A 101 -10.31 -13.01 3.26
C ARG A 101 -10.05 -13.44 1.84
N LEU A 102 -8.82 -13.26 1.37
CA LEU A 102 -8.38 -13.67 0.04
C LEU A 102 -7.33 -14.76 0.20
N GLY A 103 -7.76 -16.01 0.06
CA GLY A 103 -6.87 -17.13 0.33
C GLY A 103 -6.41 -17.13 1.78
N ARG A 104 -5.13 -16.92 2.01
CA ARG A 104 -4.54 -16.93 3.35
C ARG A 104 -4.29 -15.56 3.93
N PHE A 105 -4.67 -14.49 3.24
CA PHE A 105 -4.45 -13.19 3.81
C PHE A 105 -5.75 -12.39 3.90
N LEU A 106 -5.71 -11.40 4.76
CA LEU A 106 -6.82 -10.47 4.95
C LEU A 106 -6.54 -9.20 4.19
N ALA A 107 -7.57 -8.64 3.58
CA ALA A 107 -7.45 -7.42 2.81
C ALA A 107 -8.66 -6.52 3.07
N LEU A 108 -8.45 -5.22 2.90
CA LEU A 108 -9.54 -4.29 2.84
C LEU A 108 -9.97 -4.20 1.37
N THR A 109 -11.22 -4.48 1.10
CA THR A 109 -11.73 -4.47 -0.27
C THR A 109 -12.87 -3.47 -0.38
N PRO A 110 -13.06 -2.87 -1.58
CA PRO A 110 -14.14 -1.91 -1.77
C PRO A 110 -15.51 -2.54 -1.50
N GLU A 111 -16.37 -1.75 -0.89
CA GLU A 111 -17.78 -2.09 -0.72
C GLU A 111 -18.61 -1.38 -1.80
N GLY A 112 -19.75 -1.97 -2.11
CA GLY A 112 -20.63 -1.41 -3.13
C GLY A 112 -20.41 -2.07 -4.48
N ASP A 113 -21.08 -1.54 -5.48
CA ASP A 113 -21.05 -2.12 -6.85
C ASP A 113 -19.91 -1.58 -7.71
#